data_8a9618954b2fe4fba1f3e0cf7d0d7cf9
#
_entry.id   8a9618954b2fe4fba1f3e0cf7d0d7cf9
#
_cell.length_a   1.000
_cell.length_b   1.000
_cell.length_c   1.000
_cell.angle_alpha   90.00
_cell.angle_beta   90.00
_cell.angle_gamma   90.00
#
_symmetry.space_group_name_H-M   'P 1'
#
loop_
_entity.id
_entity.type
_entity.pdbx_description
1 polymer ?
#
loop_
_entity_poly.entity_id
_entity_poly.type
_entity_poly.pdbx_seq_one_letter_code
_entity_poly.pdbx_strand_id
1 'polypeptide(L)'
;KYAFRTLNAATDSKKDLQVVAEEAKMSGTVILLLDEIHRLDKAKQDFLLPHLESGRIVLIGATTENPYIAINPAIRSRAQIFEVKPLTAAEVGLAIDRALKDPQRGLGKLPLVLDDDARTQLITATNGDLRSALNGLELAARSTTPASDGQIHLTLSVIEESVQKRSLVADKDGDGHYDVISAFQKSIRGSDTDAALHYLAQLIAAGDLVSIARRLVVIAYED
;
A
#
# COMPACT_ATOMS: atom_id res chain seq x y z
N LYS A 1 -9.16 7.24 29.74
CA LYS A 1 -8.64 7.80 28.47
C LYS A 1 -7.31 7.13 28.18
N TYR A 2 -7.15 6.55 26.98
CA TYR A 2 -5.85 6.03 26.51
C TYR A 2 -5.08 7.16 25.82
N ALA A 3 -3.77 7.20 26.01
CA ALA A 3 -2.92 8.02 25.17
C ALA A 3 -2.79 7.35 23.78
N PHE A 4 -2.71 8.14 22.71
CA PHE A 4 -2.52 7.66 21.36
C PHE A 4 -1.22 8.25 20.80
N ARG A 5 -0.35 7.37 20.25
CA ARG A 5 0.91 7.75 19.62
C ARG A 5 1.02 7.11 18.24
N THR A 6 1.62 7.84 17.33
CA THR A 6 1.91 7.35 15.98
C THR A 6 3.42 7.42 15.76
N LEU A 7 3.99 6.32 15.31
CA LEU A 7 5.38 6.21 14.86
C LEU A 7 5.42 5.54 13.48
N ASN A 8 6.49 5.81 12.75
CA ASN A 8 6.78 5.14 11.49
C ASN A 8 8.11 4.37 11.63
N ALA A 9 8.07 3.06 11.46
CA ALA A 9 9.23 2.19 11.66
C ALA A 9 10.40 2.46 10.69
N ALA A 10 10.14 3.12 9.55
CA ALA A 10 11.15 3.49 8.58
C ALA A 10 11.95 4.75 8.99
N THR A 11 11.33 5.68 9.72
CA THR A 11 11.92 6.98 10.05
C THR A 11 12.26 7.13 11.54
N ASP A 12 11.46 6.50 12.42
CA ASP A 12 11.59 6.69 13.86
C ASP A 12 12.58 5.71 14.48
N SER A 13 13.25 6.20 15.50
CA SER A 13 14.35 5.50 16.15
C SER A 13 13.88 4.61 17.31
N LYS A 14 14.78 3.77 17.82
CA LYS A 14 14.53 3.00 19.05
C LYS A 14 14.26 3.92 20.25
N LYS A 15 14.82 5.15 20.27
CA LYS A 15 14.58 6.11 21.34
C LYS A 15 13.12 6.58 21.38
N ASP A 16 12.50 6.74 20.20
CA ASP A 16 11.10 7.15 20.13
C ASP A 16 10.17 6.04 20.66
N LEU A 17 10.48 4.78 20.37
CA LEU A 17 9.80 3.64 21.00
C LEU A 17 9.99 3.61 22.53
N GLN A 18 11.20 3.95 23.03
CA GLN A 18 11.46 4.04 24.45
C GLN A 18 10.65 5.13 25.13
N VAL A 19 10.50 6.30 24.49
CA VAL A 19 9.66 7.40 25.00
C VAL A 19 8.20 6.94 25.16
N VAL A 20 7.66 6.23 24.16
CA VAL A 20 6.30 5.68 24.24
C VAL A 20 6.18 4.65 25.37
N ALA A 21 7.20 3.80 25.54
CA ALA A 21 7.21 2.80 26.60
C ALA A 21 7.30 3.41 28.01
N GLU A 22 8.08 4.48 28.19
CA GLU A 22 8.15 5.23 29.45
C GLU A 22 6.82 5.96 29.72
N GLU A 23 6.22 6.60 28.72
CA GLU A 23 4.89 7.19 28.85
C GLU A 23 3.86 6.15 29.31
N ALA A 24 3.89 4.95 28.72
CA ALA A 24 2.99 3.87 29.09
C ALA A 24 3.20 3.38 30.55
N LYS A 25 4.41 3.49 31.09
CA LYS A 25 4.68 3.20 32.51
C LYS A 25 4.10 4.25 33.43
N MET A 26 4.16 5.52 33.03
CA MET A 26 3.76 6.65 33.86
C MET A 26 2.26 6.96 33.77
N SER A 27 1.71 6.89 32.58
CA SER A 27 0.35 7.37 32.26
C SER A 27 -0.68 6.24 32.07
N GLY A 28 -0.24 4.98 32.16
CA GLY A 28 -1.09 3.82 31.86
C GLY A 28 -1.02 3.40 30.39
N THR A 29 -2.03 2.66 29.93
CA THR A 29 -2.01 2.07 28.58
C THR A 29 -1.95 3.11 27.47
N VAL A 30 -0.99 2.93 26.55
CA VAL A 30 -0.83 3.72 25.32
C VAL A 30 -1.23 2.88 24.12
N ILE A 31 -2.03 3.44 23.23
CA ILE A 31 -2.30 2.88 21.92
C ILE A 31 -1.22 3.41 20.96
N LEU A 32 -0.39 2.52 20.43
CA LEU A 32 0.66 2.83 19.48
C LEU A 32 0.27 2.38 18.08
N LEU A 33 0.04 3.34 17.18
CA LEU A 33 -0.01 3.09 15.74
C LEU A 33 1.43 3.11 15.21
N LEU A 34 1.87 1.98 14.66
CA LEU A 34 3.19 1.82 14.09
C LEU A 34 3.06 1.49 12.60
N ASP A 35 3.33 2.51 11.79
CA ASP A 35 3.32 2.38 10.33
C ASP A 35 4.60 1.71 9.83
N GLU A 36 4.52 0.99 8.71
CA GLU A 36 5.62 0.25 8.08
C GLU A 36 6.32 -0.72 9.09
N ILE A 37 5.54 -1.40 9.92
CA ILE A 37 6.07 -2.22 11.03
C ILE A 37 7.10 -3.27 10.58
N HIS A 38 7.05 -3.72 9.31
CA HIS A 38 8.03 -4.63 8.72
C HIS A 38 9.46 -4.04 8.67
N ARG A 39 9.60 -2.71 8.75
CA ARG A 39 10.89 -2.02 8.81
C ARG A 39 11.55 -2.08 10.20
N LEU A 40 10.85 -2.58 11.22
CA LEU A 40 11.48 -2.78 12.53
C LEU A 40 12.48 -3.93 12.46
N ASP A 41 13.71 -3.66 12.88
CA ASP A 41 14.69 -4.71 13.14
C ASP A 41 14.24 -5.62 14.31
N LYS A 42 14.84 -6.82 14.38
CA LYS A 42 14.50 -7.81 15.41
C LYS A 42 14.64 -7.24 16.83
N ALA A 43 15.65 -6.42 17.08
CA ALA A 43 15.90 -5.87 18.42
C ALA A 43 14.81 -4.87 18.86
N LYS A 44 14.26 -4.09 17.91
CA LYS A 44 13.12 -3.20 18.17
C LYS A 44 11.83 -3.99 18.37
N GLN A 45 11.62 -5.06 17.58
CA GLN A 45 10.48 -5.95 17.75
C GLN A 45 10.52 -6.65 19.11
N ASP A 46 11.67 -7.19 19.52
CA ASP A 46 11.86 -7.84 20.82
C ASP A 46 11.68 -6.85 21.98
N PHE A 47 12.07 -5.58 21.81
CA PHE A 47 11.84 -4.52 22.79
C PHE A 47 10.35 -4.29 23.08
N LEU A 48 9.49 -4.40 22.07
CA LEU A 48 8.04 -4.20 22.24
C LEU A 48 7.37 -5.34 23.01
N LEU A 49 7.87 -6.56 22.93
CA LEU A 49 7.20 -7.75 23.47
C LEU A 49 6.79 -7.63 24.96
N PRO A 50 7.64 -7.22 25.91
CA PRO A 50 7.25 -7.09 27.32
C PRO A 50 6.13 -6.06 27.53
N HIS A 51 6.08 -5.04 26.69
CA HIS A 51 5.06 -3.98 26.80
C HIS A 51 3.71 -4.43 26.23
N LEU A 52 3.73 -5.28 25.21
CA LEU A 52 2.53 -5.92 24.65
C LEU A 52 1.98 -6.96 25.64
N GLU A 53 2.84 -7.78 26.23
CA GLU A 53 2.46 -8.80 27.21
C GLU A 53 1.83 -8.19 28.48
N SER A 54 2.37 -7.06 28.93
CA SER A 54 1.85 -6.37 30.10
C SER A 54 0.59 -5.54 29.83
N GLY A 55 0.14 -5.43 28.58
CA GLY A 55 -0.97 -4.57 28.15
C GLY A 55 -0.71 -3.06 28.30
N ARG A 56 0.54 -2.66 28.56
CA ARG A 56 0.93 -1.23 28.63
C ARG A 56 0.92 -0.56 27.26
N ILE A 57 1.22 -1.31 26.22
CA ILE A 57 1.11 -0.86 24.84
C ILE A 57 0.10 -1.74 24.13
N VAL A 58 -0.92 -1.13 23.52
CA VAL A 58 -1.81 -1.74 22.53
C VAL A 58 -1.27 -1.35 21.16
N LEU A 59 -0.73 -2.33 20.43
CA LEU A 59 -0.11 -2.11 19.14
C LEU A 59 -1.12 -2.22 18.00
N ILE A 60 -1.12 -1.22 17.13
CA ILE A 60 -1.76 -1.25 15.82
C ILE A 60 -0.63 -1.14 14.80
N GLY A 61 -0.22 -2.26 14.20
CA GLY A 61 0.82 -2.29 13.17
C GLY A 61 0.22 -2.24 11.77
N ALA A 62 0.73 -1.35 10.92
CA ALA A 62 0.40 -1.34 9.50
C ALA A 62 1.60 -1.80 8.67
N THR A 63 1.35 -2.60 7.65
CA THR A 63 2.39 -3.11 6.75
C THR A 63 1.81 -3.35 5.36
N THR A 64 2.64 -3.16 4.34
CA THR A 64 2.38 -3.55 2.95
C THR A 64 2.91 -4.94 2.63
N GLU A 65 3.72 -5.53 3.51
CA GLU A 65 4.29 -6.86 3.34
C GLU A 65 3.45 -7.94 4.01
N ASN A 66 3.64 -9.20 3.58
CA ASN A 66 3.01 -10.36 4.21
C ASN A 66 3.43 -10.47 5.68
N PRO A 67 2.50 -10.26 6.65
CA PRO A 67 2.84 -10.25 8.06
C PRO A 67 3.34 -11.61 8.57
N TYR A 68 3.02 -12.69 7.88
CA TYR A 68 3.50 -14.03 8.25
C TYR A 68 5.00 -14.21 7.97
N ILE A 69 5.56 -13.42 7.06
CA ILE A 69 6.98 -13.42 6.69
C ILE A 69 7.73 -12.31 7.42
N ALA A 70 7.19 -11.10 7.37
CA ALA A 70 7.90 -9.89 7.79
C ALA A 70 7.87 -9.63 9.31
N ILE A 71 6.85 -10.14 10.03
CA ILE A 71 6.67 -9.85 11.45
C ILE A 71 7.08 -11.04 12.32
N ASN A 72 7.84 -10.73 13.39
CA ASN A 72 8.26 -11.73 14.39
C ASN A 72 7.06 -12.57 14.87
N PRO A 73 7.17 -13.92 14.85
CA PRO A 73 6.13 -14.82 15.34
C PRO A 73 5.61 -14.49 16.75
N ALA A 74 6.49 -13.98 17.62
CA ALA A 74 6.12 -13.60 18.99
C ALA A 74 5.17 -12.38 19.02
N ILE A 75 5.31 -11.42 18.13
CA ILE A 75 4.35 -10.30 17.98
C ILE A 75 3.06 -10.82 17.36
N ARG A 76 3.16 -11.61 16.28
CA ARG A 76 1.98 -12.15 15.60
C ARG A 76 1.08 -12.98 16.50
N SER A 77 1.66 -13.79 17.38
CA SER A 77 0.89 -14.62 18.33
C SER A 77 0.07 -13.80 19.34
N ARG A 78 0.38 -12.51 19.48
CA ARG A 78 -0.27 -11.56 20.39
C ARG A 78 -1.11 -10.51 19.67
N ALA A 79 -1.19 -10.61 18.34
CA ALA A 79 -1.91 -9.67 17.50
C ALA A 79 -2.97 -10.40 16.65
N GLN A 80 -4.04 -9.68 16.32
CA GLN A 80 -4.98 -10.12 15.31
C GLN A 80 -4.63 -9.47 13.98
N ILE A 81 -4.58 -10.27 12.91
CA ILE A 81 -4.27 -9.79 11.57
C ILE A 81 -5.57 -9.47 10.86
N PHE A 82 -5.63 -8.28 10.28
CA PHE A 82 -6.73 -7.82 9.44
C PHE A 82 -6.16 -7.49 8.06
N GLU A 83 -6.71 -8.12 7.04
CA GLU A 83 -6.38 -7.79 5.66
C GLU A 83 -7.20 -6.58 5.20
N VAL A 84 -6.52 -5.54 4.71
CA VAL A 84 -7.15 -4.38 4.08
C VAL A 84 -7.10 -4.57 2.56
N LYS A 85 -8.27 -4.81 1.97
CA LYS A 85 -8.40 -5.05 0.53
C LYS A 85 -8.33 -3.75 -0.28
N PRO A 86 -7.88 -3.81 -1.55
CA PRO A 86 -8.02 -2.69 -2.47
C PRO A 86 -9.48 -2.24 -2.56
N LEU A 87 -9.67 -0.95 -2.76
CA LEU A 87 -11.02 -0.39 -2.95
C LEU A 87 -11.60 -0.83 -4.29
N THR A 88 -12.88 -1.05 -4.32
CA THR A 88 -13.63 -1.29 -5.57
C THR A 88 -13.72 -0.01 -6.41
N ALA A 89 -13.95 -0.15 -7.71
CA ALA A 89 -14.16 0.99 -8.62
C ALA A 89 -15.28 1.93 -8.12
N ALA A 90 -16.35 1.38 -7.54
CA ALA A 90 -17.45 2.16 -6.97
C ALA A 90 -17.00 2.97 -5.76
N GLU A 91 -16.20 2.39 -4.86
CA GLU A 91 -15.69 3.08 -3.66
C GLU A 91 -14.69 4.19 -4.03
N VAL A 92 -13.81 3.93 -5.00
CA VAL A 92 -12.90 4.96 -5.54
C VAL A 92 -13.72 6.10 -6.16
N GLY A 93 -14.76 5.78 -6.95
CA GLY A 93 -15.67 6.77 -7.52
C GLY A 93 -16.35 7.65 -6.46
N LEU A 94 -16.88 7.05 -5.39
CA LEU A 94 -17.46 7.79 -4.27
C LEU A 94 -16.45 8.71 -3.57
N ALA A 95 -15.21 8.28 -3.44
CA ALA A 95 -14.16 9.10 -2.84
C ALA A 95 -13.76 10.29 -3.74
N ILE A 96 -13.68 10.09 -5.06
CA ILE A 96 -13.47 11.16 -6.05
C ILE A 96 -14.61 12.18 -5.97
N ASP A 97 -15.87 11.73 -5.99
CA ASP A 97 -17.04 12.62 -5.90
C ASP A 97 -17.05 13.43 -4.61
N ARG A 98 -16.63 12.82 -3.49
CA ARG A 98 -16.46 13.52 -2.21
C ARG A 98 -15.34 14.55 -2.29
N ALA A 99 -14.19 14.21 -2.87
CA ALA A 99 -13.06 15.13 -3.00
C ALA A 99 -13.42 16.35 -3.85
N LEU A 100 -14.20 16.17 -4.91
CA LEU A 100 -14.68 17.29 -5.75
C LEU A 100 -15.68 18.23 -5.03
N LYS A 101 -16.45 17.69 -4.07
CA LYS A 101 -17.50 18.45 -3.37
C LYS A 101 -17.05 19.08 -2.05
N ASP A 102 -16.04 18.52 -1.39
CA ASP A 102 -15.60 18.98 -0.07
C ASP A 102 -14.74 20.26 -0.19
N PRO A 103 -15.21 21.42 0.33
CA PRO A 103 -14.48 22.67 0.26
C PRO A 103 -13.38 22.82 1.31
N GLN A 104 -13.35 21.95 2.34
CA GLN A 104 -12.39 22.03 3.44
C GLN A 104 -11.20 21.09 3.26
N ARG A 105 -11.48 19.85 2.84
CA ARG A 105 -10.47 18.78 2.74
C ARG A 105 -10.24 18.31 1.30
N GLY A 106 -11.04 18.80 0.36
CA GLY A 106 -10.99 18.44 -1.06
C GLY A 106 -10.81 19.65 -1.96
N LEU A 107 -11.28 19.51 -3.18
CA LEU A 107 -11.17 20.48 -4.27
C LEU A 107 -12.43 21.33 -4.47
N GLY A 108 -13.43 21.24 -3.59
CA GLY A 108 -14.74 21.87 -3.74
C GLY A 108 -14.76 23.39 -3.75
N LYS A 109 -13.59 24.06 -3.57
CA LYS A 109 -13.45 25.52 -3.77
C LYS A 109 -13.08 25.89 -5.21
N LEU A 110 -12.66 24.92 -6.01
CA LEU A 110 -12.28 25.14 -7.40
C LEU A 110 -13.50 24.91 -8.31
N PRO A 111 -13.67 25.71 -9.37
CA PRO A 111 -14.76 25.53 -10.33
C PRO A 111 -14.44 24.38 -11.29
N LEU A 112 -14.42 23.13 -10.79
CA LEU A 112 -14.03 21.95 -11.51
C LEU A 112 -15.21 21.28 -12.20
N VAL A 113 -15.01 20.89 -13.45
CA VAL A 113 -15.89 20.01 -14.22
C VAL A 113 -15.05 18.77 -14.62
N LEU A 114 -15.42 17.60 -14.11
CA LEU A 114 -14.78 16.34 -14.46
C LEU A 114 -15.68 15.61 -15.46
N ASP A 115 -15.18 15.33 -16.66
CA ASP A 115 -15.90 14.60 -17.67
C ASP A 115 -16.08 13.12 -17.28
N ASP A 116 -17.17 12.48 -17.72
CA ASP A 116 -17.50 11.10 -17.31
C ASP A 116 -16.47 10.06 -17.78
N ASP A 117 -15.91 10.24 -18.95
CA ASP A 117 -14.82 9.41 -19.48
C ASP A 117 -13.52 9.61 -18.71
N ALA A 118 -13.17 10.85 -18.37
CA ALA A 118 -12.03 11.20 -17.53
C ALA A 118 -12.17 10.60 -16.12
N ARG A 119 -13.37 10.65 -15.55
CA ARG A 119 -13.68 10.02 -14.26
C ARG A 119 -13.49 8.50 -14.33
N THR A 120 -14.00 7.87 -15.38
CA THR A 120 -13.87 6.43 -15.60
C THR A 120 -12.41 6.03 -15.76
N GLN A 121 -11.64 6.79 -16.52
CA GLN A 121 -10.21 6.57 -16.70
C GLN A 121 -9.44 6.68 -15.39
N LEU A 122 -9.72 7.70 -14.58
CA LEU A 122 -9.07 7.90 -13.28
C LEU A 122 -9.31 6.70 -12.35
N ILE A 123 -10.54 6.20 -12.28
CA ILE A 123 -10.91 5.03 -11.47
C ILE A 123 -10.19 3.77 -11.97
N THR A 124 -10.21 3.54 -13.29
CA THR A 124 -9.66 2.31 -13.88
C THR A 124 -8.14 2.26 -13.80
N ALA A 125 -7.47 3.39 -14.11
CA ALA A 125 -6.01 3.47 -14.12
C ALA A 125 -5.37 3.30 -12.74
N THR A 126 -6.11 3.61 -11.67
CA THR A 126 -5.60 3.53 -10.30
C THR A 126 -5.86 2.20 -9.61
N ASN A 127 -6.67 1.32 -10.22
CA ASN A 127 -6.88 -0.06 -9.76
C ASN A 127 -7.09 -0.22 -8.25
N GLY A 128 -7.97 0.60 -7.67
CA GLY A 128 -8.29 0.57 -6.23
C GLY A 128 -7.33 1.35 -5.32
N ASP A 129 -6.26 1.95 -5.87
CA ASP A 129 -5.36 2.83 -5.12
C ASP A 129 -5.93 4.26 -5.04
N LEU A 130 -6.62 4.52 -3.93
CA LEU A 130 -7.23 5.83 -3.69
C LEU A 130 -6.21 6.97 -3.61
N ARG A 131 -5.02 6.73 -3.07
CA ARG A 131 -3.97 7.76 -2.98
C ARG A 131 -3.54 8.21 -4.37
N SER A 132 -3.30 7.26 -5.27
CA SER A 132 -2.98 7.56 -6.66
C SER A 132 -4.13 8.25 -7.39
N ALA A 133 -5.38 7.88 -7.12
CA ALA A 133 -6.56 8.53 -7.69
C ALA A 133 -6.68 9.99 -7.25
N LEU A 134 -6.58 10.25 -5.96
CA LEU A 134 -6.68 11.62 -5.42
C LEU A 134 -5.50 12.50 -5.83
N ASN A 135 -4.28 11.95 -5.87
CA ASN A 135 -3.10 12.68 -6.35
C ASN A 135 -3.21 13.02 -7.83
N GLY A 136 -3.67 12.09 -8.67
CA GLY A 136 -3.92 12.33 -10.09
C GLY A 136 -4.98 13.41 -10.32
N LEU A 137 -6.09 13.34 -9.56
CA LEU A 137 -7.15 14.33 -9.61
C LEU A 137 -6.65 15.73 -9.17
N GLU A 138 -5.89 15.81 -8.08
CA GLU A 138 -5.33 17.07 -7.58
C GLU A 138 -4.32 17.66 -8.58
N LEU A 139 -3.46 16.84 -9.15
CA LEU A 139 -2.50 17.26 -10.17
C LEU A 139 -3.23 17.80 -11.39
N ALA A 140 -4.23 17.09 -11.92
CA ALA A 140 -5.05 17.53 -13.03
C ALA A 140 -5.72 18.88 -12.74
N ALA A 141 -6.32 19.04 -11.56
CA ALA A 141 -7.00 20.26 -11.16
C ALA A 141 -6.07 21.47 -11.02
N ARG A 142 -4.82 21.25 -10.58
CA ARG A 142 -3.82 22.31 -10.38
C ARG A 142 -3.03 22.67 -11.63
N SER A 143 -2.87 21.74 -12.56
CA SER A 143 -2.12 21.96 -13.81
C SER A 143 -2.98 22.51 -14.94
N THR A 144 -4.30 22.41 -14.85
CA THR A 144 -5.21 22.88 -15.88
C THR A 144 -5.61 24.35 -15.63
N THR A 145 -5.45 25.17 -16.66
CA THR A 145 -5.89 26.56 -16.59
C THR A 145 -7.40 26.68 -16.81
N PRO A 146 -8.09 27.60 -16.11
CA PRO A 146 -9.51 27.87 -16.35
C PRO A 146 -9.78 28.24 -17.82
N ALA A 147 -10.86 27.71 -18.36
CA ALA A 147 -11.35 28.05 -19.71
C ALA A 147 -12.02 29.43 -19.73
N SER A 148 -12.48 29.83 -20.91
CA SER A 148 -13.16 31.14 -21.10
C SER A 148 -14.46 31.30 -20.30
N ASP A 149 -15.08 30.18 -19.87
CA ASP A 149 -16.24 30.15 -18.97
C ASP A 149 -15.88 30.26 -17.49
N GLY A 150 -14.58 30.36 -17.18
CA GLY A 150 -14.07 30.39 -15.81
C GLY A 150 -14.03 29.05 -15.10
N GLN A 151 -14.36 27.95 -15.79
CA GLN A 151 -14.32 26.59 -15.25
C GLN A 151 -13.01 25.88 -15.63
N ILE A 152 -12.62 24.93 -14.80
CA ILE A 152 -11.47 24.05 -15.04
C ILE A 152 -12.01 22.71 -15.51
N HIS A 153 -11.87 22.43 -16.81
CA HIS A 153 -12.35 21.19 -17.43
C HIS A 153 -11.30 20.09 -17.35
N LEU A 154 -11.60 19.04 -16.59
CA LEU A 154 -10.77 17.85 -16.48
C LEU A 154 -11.23 16.82 -17.50
N THR A 155 -10.65 16.92 -18.68
CA THR A 155 -10.93 16.04 -19.80
C THR A 155 -10.13 14.72 -19.69
N LEU A 156 -10.48 13.74 -20.53
CA LEU A 156 -9.77 12.46 -20.58
C LEU A 156 -8.25 12.66 -20.79
N SER A 157 -7.83 13.51 -21.71
CA SER A 157 -6.41 13.76 -21.98
C SER A 157 -5.67 14.36 -20.78
N VAL A 158 -6.29 15.26 -20.03
CA VAL A 158 -5.74 15.87 -18.83
C VAL A 158 -5.54 14.82 -17.73
N ILE A 159 -6.50 13.91 -17.57
CA ILE A 159 -6.40 12.83 -16.59
C ILE A 159 -5.34 11.82 -17.02
N GLU A 160 -5.24 11.44 -18.28
CA GLU A 160 -4.21 10.53 -18.77
C GLU A 160 -2.79 11.05 -18.58
N GLU A 161 -2.58 12.36 -18.78
CA GLU A 161 -1.30 13.02 -18.49
C GLU A 161 -0.98 13.06 -16.98
N SER A 162 -2.00 13.24 -16.15
CA SER A 162 -1.86 13.39 -14.70
C SER A 162 -1.74 12.07 -13.94
N VAL A 163 -2.36 11.03 -14.45
CA VAL A 163 -2.20 9.67 -13.95
C VAL A 163 -1.01 9.05 -14.68
N GLN A 164 0.18 9.18 -14.11
CA GLN A 164 1.32 8.43 -14.61
C GLN A 164 0.89 6.99 -14.80
N LYS A 165 1.02 6.47 -16.03
CA LYS A 165 0.82 5.05 -16.29
C LYS A 165 1.65 4.31 -15.26
N ARG A 166 0.98 3.76 -14.25
CA ARG A 166 1.58 2.74 -13.43
C ARG A 166 1.96 1.66 -14.43
N SER A 167 3.24 1.62 -14.82
CA SER A 167 3.75 0.40 -15.41
C SER A 167 3.24 -0.70 -14.48
N LEU A 168 2.88 -1.84 -15.03
CA LEU A 168 2.58 -3.08 -14.30
C LEU A 168 3.83 -3.47 -13.49
N VAL A 169 4.20 -2.60 -12.54
CA VAL A 169 5.17 -2.90 -11.52
C VAL A 169 4.41 -3.79 -10.57
N ALA A 170 4.54 -5.08 -10.77
CA ALA A 170 4.22 -6.03 -9.74
C ALA A 170 4.91 -5.50 -8.47
N ASP A 171 4.14 -5.33 -7.42
CA ASP A 171 4.65 -4.95 -6.11
C ASP A 171 5.69 -5.99 -5.71
N LYS A 172 6.98 -5.65 -5.83
CA LYS A 172 8.10 -6.61 -5.69
C LYS A 172 8.14 -7.25 -4.31
N ASP A 173 7.50 -6.63 -3.34
CA ASP A 173 7.49 -7.03 -1.94
C ASP A 173 6.07 -7.41 -1.45
N GLY A 174 5.06 -7.38 -2.32
CA GLY A 174 3.67 -7.71 -1.98
C GLY A 174 3.33 -9.20 -2.12
N ASP A 175 2.22 -9.62 -1.52
CA ASP A 175 1.69 -10.99 -1.58
C ASP A 175 1.52 -11.47 -3.03
N GLY A 176 1.05 -10.59 -3.92
CA GLY A 176 0.88 -10.90 -5.33
C GLY A 176 2.17 -11.28 -6.05
N HIS A 177 3.32 -10.70 -5.65
CA HIS A 177 4.61 -11.05 -6.22
C HIS A 177 5.05 -12.46 -5.81
N TYR A 178 4.90 -12.81 -4.52
CA TYR A 178 5.22 -14.16 -4.03
C TYR A 178 4.30 -15.21 -4.64
N ASP A 179 3.02 -14.88 -4.86
CA ASP A 179 2.06 -15.75 -5.51
C ASP A 179 2.45 -16.01 -6.96
N VAL A 180 2.85 -15.00 -7.73
CA VAL A 180 3.31 -15.14 -9.12
C VAL A 180 4.58 -15.99 -9.20
N ILE A 181 5.58 -15.75 -8.33
CA ILE A 181 6.80 -16.56 -8.26
C ILE A 181 6.48 -18.02 -7.93
N SER A 182 5.59 -18.27 -6.96
CA SER A 182 5.16 -19.60 -6.54
C SER A 182 4.38 -20.29 -7.67
N ALA A 183 3.50 -19.57 -8.35
CA ALA A 183 2.74 -20.07 -9.48
C ALA A 183 3.66 -20.42 -10.66
N PHE A 184 4.64 -19.58 -10.96
CA PHE A 184 5.68 -19.83 -11.98
C PHE A 184 6.41 -21.16 -11.71
N GLN A 185 6.91 -21.33 -10.49
CA GLN A 185 7.61 -22.57 -10.09
C GLN A 185 6.69 -23.80 -10.21
N LYS A 186 5.47 -23.71 -9.70
CA LYS A 186 4.50 -24.81 -9.73
C LYS A 186 4.08 -25.18 -11.16
N SER A 187 3.93 -24.20 -12.04
CA SER A 187 3.59 -24.44 -13.45
C SER A 187 4.69 -25.20 -14.19
N ILE A 188 5.98 -24.86 -13.95
CA ILE A 188 7.10 -25.59 -14.55
C ILE A 188 7.12 -27.03 -14.04
N ARG A 189 7.03 -27.24 -12.73
CA ARG A 189 7.02 -28.58 -12.11
C ARG A 189 5.80 -29.41 -12.52
N GLY A 190 4.68 -28.76 -12.76
CA GLY A 190 3.47 -29.38 -13.27
C GLY A 190 3.45 -29.62 -14.79
N SER A 191 4.53 -29.23 -15.50
CA SER A 191 4.62 -29.29 -16.98
C SER A 191 3.50 -28.53 -17.70
N ASP A 192 2.96 -27.48 -17.05
CA ASP A 192 1.97 -26.57 -17.64
C ASP A 192 2.71 -25.42 -18.33
N THR A 193 2.99 -25.61 -19.62
CA THR A 193 3.77 -24.65 -20.42
C THR A 193 3.07 -23.30 -20.57
N ASP A 194 1.76 -23.28 -20.75
CA ASP A 194 0.99 -22.06 -20.99
C ASP A 194 0.96 -21.20 -19.70
N ALA A 195 0.70 -21.82 -18.57
CA ALA A 195 0.75 -21.14 -17.28
C ALA A 195 2.17 -20.66 -16.95
N ALA A 196 3.21 -21.48 -17.20
CA ALA A 196 4.60 -21.10 -16.97
C ALA A 196 5.01 -19.86 -17.80
N LEU A 197 4.66 -19.81 -19.07
CA LEU A 197 4.92 -18.65 -19.95
C LEU A 197 4.12 -17.43 -19.51
N HIS A 198 2.88 -17.59 -19.05
CA HIS A 198 2.06 -16.49 -18.54
C HIS A 198 2.70 -15.83 -17.31
N TYR A 199 3.06 -16.62 -16.30
CA TYR A 199 3.69 -16.09 -15.08
C TYR A 199 5.10 -15.56 -15.34
N LEU A 200 5.88 -16.17 -16.25
CA LEU A 200 7.16 -15.64 -16.70
C LEU A 200 7.00 -14.26 -17.33
N ALA A 201 6.03 -14.08 -18.21
CA ALA A 201 5.75 -12.79 -18.83
C ALA A 201 5.38 -11.71 -17.81
N GLN A 202 4.61 -12.06 -16.78
CA GLN A 202 4.31 -11.14 -15.67
C GLN A 202 5.57 -10.73 -14.90
N LEU A 203 6.46 -11.66 -14.57
CA LEU A 203 7.71 -11.39 -13.86
C LEU A 203 8.67 -10.54 -14.71
N ILE A 204 8.74 -10.78 -16.03
CA ILE A 204 9.52 -9.96 -16.97
C ILE A 204 8.96 -8.54 -17.04
N ALA A 205 7.64 -8.40 -17.17
CA ALA A 205 6.97 -7.10 -17.19
C ALA A 205 7.18 -6.32 -15.89
N ALA A 206 7.30 -7.02 -14.75
CA ALA A 206 7.66 -6.46 -13.46
C ALA A 206 9.16 -6.10 -13.33
N GLY A 207 9.99 -6.48 -14.30
CA GLY A 207 11.44 -6.24 -14.28
C GLY A 207 12.20 -7.08 -13.23
N ASP A 208 11.62 -8.17 -12.73
CA ASP A 208 12.21 -9.00 -11.68
C ASP A 208 13.01 -10.19 -12.23
N LEU A 209 14.05 -9.88 -12.98
CA LEU A 209 14.95 -10.89 -13.56
C LEU A 209 15.69 -11.69 -12.49
N VAL A 210 15.92 -11.11 -11.30
CA VAL A 210 16.66 -11.76 -10.22
C VAL A 210 15.85 -12.91 -9.63
N SER A 211 14.55 -12.71 -9.37
CA SER A 211 13.68 -13.76 -8.86
C SER A 211 13.45 -14.86 -9.89
N ILE A 212 13.32 -14.51 -11.17
CA ILE A 212 13.26 -15.49 -12.26
C ILE A 212 14.51 -16.39 -12.25
N ALA A 213 15.70 -15.78 -12.27
CA ALA A 213 16.96 -16.53 -12.29
C ALA A 213 17.11 -17.44 -11.06
N ARG A 214 16.82 -16.92 -9.87
CA ARG A 214 16.85 -17.70 -8.61
C ARG A 214 15.91 -18.90 -8.67
N ARG A 215 14.69 -18.71 -9.16
CA ARG A 215 13.70 -19.80 -9.23
C ARG A 215 14.06 -20.86 -10.26
N LEU A 216 14.58 -20.46 -11.40
CA LEU A 216 15.05 -21.44 -12.40
C LEU A 216 16.21 -22.29 -11.87
N VAL A 217 17.15 -21.67 -11.14
CA VAL A 217 18.23 -22.42 -10.47
C VAL A 217 17.69 -23.41 -9.44
N VAL A 218 16.74 -22.97 -8.59
CA VAL A 218 16.10 -23.85 -7.59
C VAL A 218 15.40 -25.02 -8.25
N ILE A 219 14.59 -24.77 -9.31
CA ILE A 219 13.89 -25.83 -10.04
C ILE A 219 14.89 -26.83 -10.64
N ALA A 220 15.97 -26.34 -11.25
CA ALA A 220 16.98 -27.22 -11.87
C ALA A 220 17.78 -28.06 -10.86
N TYR A 221 17.80 -27.68 -9.58
CA TYR A 221 18.45 -28.44 -8.50
C TYR A 221 17.50 -29.41 -7.77
N GLU A 222 16.21 -29.11 -7.78
CA GLU A 222 15.20 -29.91 -7.07
C GLU A 222 14.55 -31.01 -7.93
N ASP A 223 14.63 -30.90 -9.26
CA ASP A 223 14.14 -31.85 -10.26
C ASP A 223 15.32 -32.52 -11.00
#